data_b94eb6006fa41c6ac2aa545dd8725d1e
#
_entry.id   b94eb6006fa41c6ac2aa545dd8725d1e
#
_cell.length_a   1.000
_cell.length_b   1.000
_cell.length_c   1.000
_cell.angle_alpha   90.00
_cell.angle_beta   90.00
_cell.angle_gamma   90.00
#
_symmetry.space_group_name_H-M   'P 1'
#
loop_
_entity.id
_entity.type
_entity.pdbx_description
1 polymer ?
#
loop_
_entity_poly.entity_id
_entity_poly.type
_entity_poly.pdbx_seq_one_letter_code
_entity_poly.pdbx_strand_id
1 'polypeptide(L)' 'MPENKGRMPPFERVDVIFRNGKIKRNIDPTKWRWKPFAFEADFDIIRWQKSFDIEKNNK' A
#
# COMPACT_ATOMS: atom_id res chain seq x y z
N MET A 1 -9.98 2.72 -4.43
CA MET A 1 -8.51 2.72 -4.30
C MET A 1 -7.89 2.36 -5.62
N PRO A 2 -6.84 3.08 -6.02
CA PRO A 2 -6.16 2.76 -7.28
C PRO A 2 -5.51 1.38 -7.22
N GLU A 3 -5.40 0.75 -8.38
CA GLU A 3 -4.70 -0.51 -8.46
C GLU A 3 -3.21 -0.32 -8.39
N ASN A 4 -2.51 -1.30 -7.81
CA ASN A 4 -1.07 -1.31 -7.84
C ASN A 4 -0.61 -1.71 -9.24
N LYS A 5 0.14 -0.81 -9.88
CA LYS A 5 0.63 -1.05 -11.23
C LYS A 5 2.12 -1.38 -11.24
N GLY A 6 2.63 -1.85 -10.13
CA GLY A 6 4.03 -2.25 -10.06
C GLY A 6 4.98 -1.13 -9.72
N ARG A 7 4.46 0.01 -9.32
CA ARG A 7 5.29 1.17 -8.95
C ARG A 7 4.95 1.63 -7.56
N MET A 8 5.96 2.05 -6.84
CA MET A 8 5.76 2.61 -5.51
C MET A 8 5.01 3.94 -5.64
N PRO A 9 3.93 4.13 -4.86
CA PRO A 9 3.22 5.41 -4.87
C PRO A 9 4.11 6.54 -4.37
N PRO A 10 3.92 7.76 -4.90
CA PRO A 10 4.76 8.89 -4.53
C PRO A 10 4.26 9.59 -3.27
N PHE A 11 4.01 8.86 -2.22
CA PHE A 11 3.53 9.41 -0.95
C PHE A 11 4.35 8.85 0.18
N GLU A 12 4.42 9.58 1.27
CA GLU A 12 5.21 9.13 2.43
C GLU A 12 4.52 8.00 3.18
N ARG A 13 3.21 8.01 3.19
CA ARG A 13 2.44 6.99 3.89
C ARG A 13 1.25 6.58 3.05
N VAL A 14 0.97 5.30 3.01
CA VAL A 14 -0.14 4.77 2.22
C VAL A 14 -0.84 3.68 3.00
N ASP A 15 -2.09 3.44 2.61
CA ASP A 15 -2.84 2.28 3.06
C ASP A 15 -2.87 1.31 1.90
N VAL A 16 -2.75 0.02 2.17
CA VAL A 16 -2.69 -1.00 1.12
C VAL A 16 -3.63 -2.14 1.42
N ILE A 17 -4.07 -2.80 0.35
CA ILE A 17 -4.85 -4.03 0.44
C ILE A 17 -4.05 -5.11 -0.27
N PHE A 18 -3.84 -6.21 0.42
CA PHE A 18 -3.12 -7.36 -0.13
C PHE A 18 -4.09 -8.28 -0.87
N ARG A 19 -3.53 -9.13 -1.72
CA ARG A 19 -4.34 -10.05 -2.51
C ARG A 19 -5.23 -10.95 -1.62
N ASN A 20 -4.77 -11.28 -0.42
CA ASN A 20 -5.55 -12.09 0.50
C ASN A 20 -6.66 -11.30 1.21
N GLY A 21 -6.83 -10.02 0.89
CA GLY A 21 -7.88 -9.20 1.47
C GLY A 21 -7.49 -8.45 2.74
N LYS A 22 -6.30 -8.69 3.25
CA LYS A 22 -5.88 -7.98 4.45
C LYS A 22 -5.48 -6.54 4.10
N ILE A 23 -5.67 -5.66 5.07
CA ILE A 23 -5.40 -4.24 4.89
C ILE A 23 -4.34 -3.82 5.91
N LYS A 24 -3.38 -3.03 5.46
CA LYS A 24 -2.46 -2.34 6.36
C LYS A 24 -2.57 -0.86 6.12
N ARG A 25 -2.53 -0.08 7.21
CA ARG A 25 -2.72 1.35 7.11
C ARG A 25 -1.48 2.08 7.56
N ASN A 26 -1.26 3.25 6.97
CA ASN A 26 -0.21 4.17 7.39
C ASN A 26 1.16 3.50 7.36
N ILE A 27 1.48 2.86 6.25
CA ILE A 27 2.77 2.19 6.09
C ILE A 27 3.71 3.06 5.27
N ASP A 28 5.01 2.79 5.42
CA ASP A 28 6.04 3.45 4.64
C ASP A 28 6.21 2.66 3.33
N PRO A 29 5.81 3.23 2.18
CA PRO A 29 5.84 2.46 0.94
C PRO A 29 7.24 2.04 0.50
N THR A 30 8.28 2.68 0.98
CA THR A 30 9.64 2.31 0.57
C THR A 30 10.07 0.97 1.15
N LYS A 31 9.35 0.46 2.14
CA LYS A 31 9.71 -0.79 2.80
C LYS A 31 8.91 -1.97 2.28
N TRP A 32 8.14 -1.77 1.22
CA TRP A 32 7.25 -2.81 0.71
C TRP A 32 7.53 -3.07 -0.75
N ARG A 33 7.18 -4.29 -1.19
CA ARG A 33 7.36 -4.68 -2.57
C ARG A 33 6.14 -4.27 -3.37
N TRP A 34 6.34 -3.49 -4.40
CA TRP A 34 5.24 -3.01 -5.24
C TRP A 34 5.10 -3.80 -6.53
N LYS A 35 6.19 -4.38 -7.00
CA LYS A 35 6.14 -5.21 -8.18
C LYS A 35 5.68 -6.61 -7.78
N PRO A 36 4.60 -7.15 -8.35
CA PRO A 36 4.13 -8.48 -7.98
C PRO A 36 5.15 -9.55 -8.31
N PHE A 37 5.07 -10.66 -7.60
CA PHE A 37 5.88 -11.81 -7.92
C PHE A 37 5.43 -12.39 -9.26
N ALA A 38 6.24 -13.24 -9.85
CA ALA A 38 5.91 -13.91 -11.10
C ALA A 38 4.66 -14.76 -10.97
N PHE A 39 4.38 -15.27 -9.76
CA PHE A 39 3.11 -15.92 -9.47
C PHE A 39 2.35 -15.05 -8.50
N GLU A 40 1.06 -15.22 -8.45
CA GLU A 40 0.20 -14.36 -7.62
C GLU A 40 0.31 -14.79 -6.18
N ALA A 41 1.05 -14.04 -5.41
CA ALA A 41 1.23 -14.35 -3.99
C ALA A 41 0.16 -13.64 -3.17
N ASP A 42 -0.26 -14.28 -2.07
CA ASP A 42 -1.30 -13.72 -1.21
C ASP A 42 -0.91 -12.39 -0.61
N PHE A 43 0.37 -12.14 -0.44
CA PHE A 43 0.82 -10.90 0.17
C PHE A 43 1.20 -9.85 -0.87
N ASP A 44 0.85 -10.04 -2.14
CA ASP A 44 1.04 -8.99 -3.13
C ASP A 44 0.08 -7.85 -2.82
N ILE A 45 0.57 -6.62 -2.92
CA ILE A 45 -0.29 -5.45 -2.78
C ILE A 45 -1.05 -5.28 -4.08
N ILE A 46 -2.38 -5.30 -4.01
CA ILE A 46 -3.19 -5.15 -5.21
C ILE A 46 -3.78 -3.76 -5.34
N ARG A 47 -3.96 -3.04 -4.23
CA ARG A 47 -4.52 -1.69 -4.25
C ARG A 47 -3.88 -0.86 -3.17
N TRP A 48 -3.88 0.45 -3.36
CA TRP A 48 -3.33 1.36 -2.36
C TRP A 48 -4.08 2.68 -2.42
N GLN A 49 -3.93 3.48 -1.38
CA GLN A 49 -4.40 4.87 -1.39
C GLN A 49 -3.48 5.67 -0.49
N LYS A 50 -3.42 6.97 -0.72
CA LYS A 50 -2.68 7.85 0.17
C LYS A 50 -3.29 7.74 1.57
N SER A 51 -2.46 7.60 2.57
CA SER A 51 -2.96 7.53 3.93
C SER A 51 -3.45 8.90 4.36
N PHE A 52 -4.62 8.92 4.96
CA PHE A 52 -5.17 10.16 5.53
C PHE A 52 -4.88 10.16 7.01
N ASP A 53 -3.69 9.91 7.37
CA ASP A 53 -3.30 9.86 8.72
C ASP A 53 -3.40 11.17 9.30
N ILE A 54 -4.11 11.18 10.22
CA ILE A 54 -4.45 12.28 10.70
C ILE A 54 -3.67 12.69 11.77
N GLU A 55 -3.01 12.12 12.08
CA GLU A 55 -2.39 12.56 12.99
C GLU A 55 -1.81 13.66 12.91
N LYS A 56 -1.87 14.10 12.30
CA LYS A 56 -1.40 15.18 12.15
C LYS A 56 -2.06 16.10 12.76
N ASN A 57 -2.57 15.87 13.00
CA ASN A 57 -3.16 16.50 13.35
C ASN A 57 -3.30 16.70 14.36
N ASN A 58 -3.26 16.40 14.77
CA ASN A 58 -3.46 16.52 15.66
C ASN A 58 -3.02 17.13 16.25
N LYS A 59 -2.94 17.36 16.13
CA LYS A 59 -2.65 17.91 16.57
C LYS A 59 -2.59 18.42 16.84
#